data_be1f0b944e1721ba40ae28dbb03530e4
#
_entry.id   be1f0b944e1721ba40ae28dbb03530e4
#
_cell.length_a   1.000
_cell.length_b   1.000
_cell.length_c   1.000
_cell.angle_alpha   90.00
_cell.angle_beta   90.00
_cell.angle_gamma   90.00
#
_symmetry.space_group_name_H-M   'P 1'
#
loop_
_entity.id
_entity.type
_entity.pdbx_description
1 polymer ?
#
loop_
_entity_poly.entity_id
_entity_poly.type
_entity_poly.pdbx_seq_one_letter_code
_entity_poly.pdbx_strand_id
1 'polypeptide(L)'
;PASNLPLPYGPPISLAMAKTIMAAAEREANANQWPMAIAIVDTTGHLVLFQRADHTQLGSMEVSVGKATTAVRFKRATKVFEDAIAAGGAGVRITTMPGVVALEGGVPIVVDGQVIGAIGVSGMLSAQDAQVCAAGLAAIAG
;
A
#
# COMPACT_ATOMS: atom_id res chain seq x y z
N PRO A 1 -15.51 23.49 -9.07
CA PRO A 1 -14.07 23.31 -8.90
C PRO A 1 -13.75 22.03 -8.12
N ALA A 2 -12.65 21.39 -8.49
CA ALA A 2 -12.20 20.23 -7.73
C ALA A 2 -11.87 20.64 -6.29
N SER A 3 -12.31 19.84 -5.33
CA SER A 3 -11.97 20.05 -3.94
C SER A 3 -10.49 19.72 -3.72
N ASN A 4 -9.76 20.60 -3.01
CA ASN A 4 -8.40 20.32 -2.58
C ASN A 4 -8.34 19.58 -1.24
N LEU A 5 -9.51 19.21 -0.71
CA LEU A 5 -9.58 18.45 0.53
C LEU A 5 -9.20 16.99 0.30
N PRO A 6 -8.61 16.34 1.30
CA PRO A 6 -8.36 14.91 1.22
C PRO A 6 -9.66 14.14 1.02
N LEU A 7 -9.59 12.99 0.35
CA LEU A 7 -10.74 12.12 0.15
C LEU A 7 -11.29 11.64 1.49
N PRO A 8 -12.62 11.47 1.62
CA PRO A 8 -13.18 10.87 2.83
C PRO A 8 -12.91 9.38 2.88
N TYR A 9 -13.00 8.81 4.07
CA TYR A 9 -13.07 7.35 4.20
C TYR A 9 -14.46 6.86 3.81
N GLY A 10 -14.49 5.72 3.11
CA GLY A 10 -15.71 5.02 2.78
C GLY A 10 -15.89 3.76 3.63
N PRO A 11 -16.87 2.91 3.26
CA PRO A 11 -17.04 1.62 3.93
C PRO A 11 -15.79 0.77 3.75
N PRO A 12 -15.48 -0.12 4.71
CA PRO A 12 -14.26 -0.92 4.62
C PRO A 12 -14.32 -1.87 3.43
N ILE A 13 -13.15 -2.09 2.81
CA ILE A 13 -13.02 -3.01 1.68
C ILE A 13 -13.55 -4.41 2.05
N SER A 14 -14.30 -5.02 1.12
CA SER A 14 -14.77 -6.39 1.30
C SER A 14 -13.64 -7.40 1.06
N LEU A 15 -13.78 -8.59 1.63
CA LEU A 15 -12.85 -9.69 1.35
C LEU A 15 -12.87 -10.06 -0.13
N ALA A 16 -14.02 -10.03 -0.77
CA ALA A 16 -14.14 -10.34 -2.21
C ALA A 16 -13.30 -9.40 -3.06
N MET A 17 -13.38 -8.09 -2.81
CA MET A 17 -12.58 -7.10 -3.53
C MET A 17 -11.10 -7.26 -3.20
N ALA A 18 -10.75 -7.50 -1.93
CA ALA A 18 -9.38 -7.73 -1.52
C ALA A 18 -8.77 -8.93 -2.26
N LYS A 19 -9.53 -10.00 -2.45
CA LYS A 19 -9.08 -11.18 -3.21
C LYS A 19 -8.84 -10.86 -4.68
N THR A 20 -9.68 -10.03 -5.29
CA THR A 20 -9.48 -9.58 -6.67
C THR A 20 -8.19 -8.81 -6.83
N ILE A 21 -7.92 -7.87 -5.93
CA ILE A 21 -6.70 -7.08 -5.91
C ILE A 21 -5.49 -8.00 -5.67
N MET A 22 -5.57 -8.88 -4.68
CA MET A 22 -4.48 -9.80 -4.33
C MET A 22 -4.11 -10.69 -5.50
N ALA A 23 -5.08 -11.25 -6.21
CA ALA A 23 -4.83 -12.13 -7.35
C ALA A 23 -4.08 -11.42 -8.47
N ALA A 24 -4.45 -10.16 -8.76
CA ALA A 24 -3.77 -9.37 -9.79
C ALA A 24 -2.35 -8.97 -9.36
N ALA A 25 -2.17 -8.58 -8.10
CA ALA A 25 -0.85 -8.26 -7.56
C ALA A 25 0.06 -9.50 -7.58
N GLU A 26 -0.45 -10.65 -7.20
CA GLU A 26 0.28 -11.92 -7.24
C GLU A 26 0.72 -12.28 -8.67
N ARG A 27 -0.17 -12.13 -9.64
CA ARG A 27 0.19 -12.39 -11.05
C ARG A 27 1.35 -11.53 -11.52
N GLU A 28 1.33 -10.24 -11.15
CA GLU A 28 2.41 -9.32 -11.51
C GLU A 28 3.73 -9.73 -10.85
N ALA A 29 3.71 -10.02 -9.57
CA ALA A 29 4.88 -10.47 -8.84
C ALA A 29 5.45 -11.77 -9.43
N ASN A 30 4.58 -12.75 -9.72
CA ASN A 30 5.01 -14.04 -10.28
C ASN A 30 5.55 -13.90 -11.70
N ALA A 31 4.96 -13.05 -12.52
CA ALA A 31 5.42 -12.82 -13.88
C ALA A 31 6.86 -12.26 -13.92
N ASN A 32 7.24 -11.51 -12.91
CA ASN A 32 8.57 -10.95 -12.76
C ASN A 32 9.50 -11.81 -11.89
N GLN A 33 9.01 -12.92 -11.34
CA GLN A 33 9.74 -13.80 -10.42
C GLN A 33 10.20 -13.07 -9.15
N TRP A 34 9.34 -12.20 -8.62
CA TRP A 34 9.59 -11.43 -7.41
C TRP A 34 8.90 -12.07 -6.19
N PRO A 35 9.68 -12.63 -5.23
CA PRO A 35 9.07 -13.13 -3.98
C PRO A 35 8.74 -11.96 -3.06
N MET A 36 7.46 -11.78 -2.78
CA MET A 36 6.95 -10.61 -2.06
C MET A 36 5.90 -10.98 -1.02
N ALA A 37 5.79 -10.13 0.00
CA ALA A 37 4.66 -10.10 0.92
C ALA A 37 3.69 -9.01 0.45
N ILE A 38 2.41 -9.32 0.45
CA ILE A 38 1.34 -8.42 0.01
C ILE A 38 0.30 -8.36 1.13
N ALA A 39 0.02 -7.14 1.61
CA ALA A 39 -0.94 -6.89 2.67
C ALA A 39 -2.06 -5.98 2.17
N ILE A 40 -3.30 -6.33 2.49
CA ILE A 40 -4.46 -5.45 2.24
C ILE A 40 -5.13 -5.21 3.59
N VAL A 41 -5.29 -3.93 3.93
CA VAL A 41 -5.91 -3.49 5.18
C VAL A 41 -7.21 -2.73 4.88
N ASP A 42 -8.11 -2.69 5.86
CA ASP A 42 -9.33 -1.90 5.79
C ASP A 42 -9.09 -0.45 6.23
N THR A 43 -10.17 0.33 6.37
CA THR A 43 -10.10 1.75 6.76
C THR A 43 -9.56 1.96 8.17
N THR A 44 -9.60 0.93 9.02
CA THR A 44 -9.05 1.01 10.40
C THR A 44 -7.58 0.60 10.47
N GLY A 45 -7.01 0.15 9.35
CA GLY A 45 -5.63 -0.33 9.29
C GLY A 45 -5.46 -1.79 9.70
N HIS A 46 -6.56 -2.52 9.91
CA HIS A 46 -6.48 -3.95 10.21
C HIS A 46 -6.42 -4.79 8.95
N LEU A 47 -5.71 -5.90 9.02
CA LEU A 47 -5.58 -6.83 7.90
C LEU A 47 -6.93 -7.43 7.50
N VAL A 48 -7.22 -7.37 6.20
CA VAL A 48 -8.30 -8.12 5.56
C VAL A 48 -7.74 -9.37 4.89
N LEU A 49 -6.59 -9.22 4.21
CA LEU A 49 -5.95 -10.31 3.48
C LEU A 49 -4.45 -10.08 3.47
N PHE A 50 -3.70 -11.16 3.65
CA PHE A 50 -2.23 -11.14 3.63
C PHE A 50 -1.71 -12.38 2.93
N GLN A 51 -0.66 -12.21 2.13
CA GLN A 51 -0.02 -13.31 1.44
C GLN A 51 1.50 -13.14 1.48
N ARG A 52 2.20 -14.22 1.81
CA ARG A 52 3.65 -14.30 1.73
C ARG A 52 4.03 -15.35 0.69
N ALA A 53 4.70 -14.95 -0.38
CA ALA A 53 5.23 -15.88 -1.35
C ALA A 53 6.41 -16.66 -0.75
N ASP A 54 6.65 -17.87 -1.29
CA ASP A 54 7.83 -18.63 -0.93
C ASP A 54 9.09 -17.80 -1.20
N HIS A 55 10.09 -17.92 -0.34
CA HIS A 55 11.37 -17.23 -0.43
C HIS A 55 11.34 -15.72 -0.18
N THR A 56 10.21 -15.17 0.25
CA THR A 56 10.13 -13.77 0.65
C THR A 56 11.03 -13.54 1.87
N GLN A 57 11.82 -12.47 1.85
CA GLN A 57 12.61 -12.10 3.02
C GLN A 57 11.70 -11.83 4.23
N LEU A 58 12.14 -12.26 5.42
CA LEU A 58 11.27 -12.22 6.61
C LEU A 58 10.85 -10.81 7.01
N GLY A 59 11.73 -9.82 6.88
CA GLY A 59 11.41 -8.43 7.21
C GLY A 59 10.27 -7.84 6.40
N SER A 60 10.02 -8.36 5.19
CA SER A 60 8.97 -7.83 4.31
C SER A 60 7.56 -8.07 4.83
N MET A 61 7.36 -9.02 5.74
CA MET A 61 6.03 -9.24 6.33
C MET A 61 5.58 -8.01 7.12
N GLU A 62 6.40 -7.52 8.06
CA GLU A 62 6.07 -6.33 8.82
C GLU A 62 6.09 -5.08 7.95
N VAL A 63 7.03 -4.97 7.02
CA VAL A 63 7.15 -3.79 6.16
C VAL A 63 5.94 -3.67 5.24
N SER A 64 5.44 -4.75 4.65
CA SER A 64 4.25 -4.71 3.79
C SER A 64 3.02 -4.23 4.56
N VAL A 65 2.81 -4.74 5.78
CA VAL A 65 1.72 -4.29 6.64
C VAL A 65 1.91 -2.83 7.03
N GLY A 66 3.13 -2.44 7.39
CA GLY A 66 3.44 -1.05 7.74
C GLY A 66 3.20 -0.08 6.61
N LYS A 67 3.54 -0.46 5.37
CA LYS A 67 3.25 0.36 4.18
C LYS A 67 1.74 0.52 3.97
N ALA A 68 0.98 -0.57 4.09
CA ALA A 68 -0.47 -0.51 3.93
C ALA A 68 -1.12 0.36 5.02
N THR A 69 -0.75 0.17 6.29
CA THR A 69 -1.31 0.95 7.39
C THR A 69 -0.94 2.42 7.30
N THR A 70 0.28 2.74 6.88
CA THR A 70 0.70 4.13 6.64
C THR A 70 -0.17 4.77 5.55
N ALA A 71 -0.34 4.07 4.43
CA ALA A 71 -1.11 4.59 3.30
C ALA A 71 -2.57 4.86 3.68
N VAL A 72 -3.23 3.96 4.42
CA VAL A 72 -4.63 4.16 4.80
C VAL A 72 -4.79 5.24 5.85
N ARG A 73 -3.88 5.31 6.81
CA ARG A 73 -3.97 6.30 7.91
C ARG A 73 -3.79 7.73 7.43
N PHE A 74 -2.98 7.94 6.40
CA PHE A 74 -2.67 9.27 5.89
C PHE A 74 -3.29 9.54 4.51
N LYS A 75 -4.02 8.59 3.95
CA LYS A 75 -4.76 8.71 2.68
C LYS A 75 -3.84 9.11 1.51
N ARG A 76 -2.64 8.58 1.47
CA ARG A 76 -1.66 8.87 0.42
C ARG A 76 -0.67 7.75 0.25
N ALA A 77 -0.07 7.67 -0.93
CA ALA A 77 0.97 6.69 -1.20
C ALA A 77 2.18 6.94 -0.28
N THR A 78 2.80 5.85 0.19
CA THR A 78 3.98 5.94 1.06
C THR A 78 5.17 6.59 0.38
N LYS A 79 5.20 6.60 -0.96
CA LYS A 79 6.22 7.34 -1.73
C LYS A 79 6.24 8.84 -1.37
N VAL A 80 5.10 9.42 -1.04
CA VAL A 80 5.03 10.84 -0.64
C VAL A 80 5.90 11.09 0.59
N PHE A 81 5.86 10.18 1.56
CA PHE A 81 6.69 10.29 2.76
C PHE A 81 8.18 10.03 2.46
N GLU A 82 8.47 9.04 1.61
CA GLU A 82 9.84 8.75 1.19
C GLU A 82 10.48 9.98 0.53
N ASP A 83 9.77 10.59 -0.42
CA ASP A 83 10.25 11.77 -1.15
C ASP A 83 10.41 12.97 -0.23
N ALA A 84 9.50 13.17 0.73
CA ALA A 84 9.59 14.26 1.68
C ALA A 84 10.82 14.16 2.57
N ILE A 85 11.15 12.96 3.05
CA ILE A 85 12.37 12.72 3.85
C ILE A 85 13.60 12.94 2.98
N ALA A 86 13.60 12.42 1.75
CA ALA A 86 14.74 12.56 0.85
C ALA A 86 15.04 14.02 0.50
N ALA A 87 14.01 14.87 0.43
CA ALA A 87 14.17 16.29 0.16
C ALA A 87 14.82 17.05 1.32
N GLY A 88 14.82 16.50 2.52
CA GLY A 88 15.38 17.15 3.70
C GLY A 88 14.50 18.29 4.23
N GLY A 89 15.09 19.17 5.04
CA GLY A 89 14.35 20.28 5.64
C GLY A 89 13.21 19.80 6.53
N ALA A 90 12.03 20.42 6.39
CA ALA A 90 10.87 20.09 7.22
C ALA A 90 10.38 18.65 7.01
N GLY A 91 10.66 18.02 5.86
CA GLY A 91 10.26 16.65 5.58
C GLY A 91 10.88 15.61 6.53
N VAL A 92 12.03 15.94 7.13
CA VAL A 92 12.71 15.04 8.06
C VAL A 92 11.87 14.77 9.31
N ARG A 93 10.94 15.67 9.67
CA ARG A 93 10.04 15.48 10.82
C ARG A 93 9.18 14.22 10.72
N ILE A 94 8.97 13.69 9.53
CA ILE A 94 8.20 12.45 9.32
C ILE A 94 8.85 11.29 10.09
N THR A 95 10.16 11.31 10.27
CA THR A 95 10.87 10.27 11.02
C THR A 95 10.48 10.21 12.50
N THR A 96 9.82 11.24 13.02
CA THR A 96 9.33 11.27 14.40
C THR A 96 7.94 10.67 14.58
N MET A 97 7.26 10.34 13.47
CA MET A 97 5.88 9.83 13.50
C MET A 97 5.91 8.31 13.75
N PRO A 98 5.33 7.86 14.87
CA PRO A 98 5.40 6.44 15.21
C PRO A 98 4.61 5.58 14.23
N GLY A 99 5.17 4.45 13.85
CA GLY A 99 4.51 3.47 12.98
C GLY A 99 4.46 3.83 11.50
N VAL A 100 5.00 4.97 11.11
CA VAL A 100 5.05 5.35 9.69
C VAL A 100 6.20 4.60 9.01
N VAL A 101 5.87 3.89 7.93
CA VAL A 101 6.85 3.27 7.05
C VAL A 101 6.93 4.13 5.80
N ALA A 102 7.99 4.93 5.71
CA ALA A 102 8.17 5.93 4.66
C ALA A 102 8.94 5.36 3.46
N LEU A 103 8.45 4.25 2.93
CA LEU A 103 9.04 3.55 1.79
C LEU A 103 7.97 3.35 0.73
N GLU A 104 8.30 3.63 -0.52
CA GLU A 104 7.41 3.40 -1.65
C GLU A 104 6.93 1.94 -1.68
N GLY A 105 5.66 1.71 -1.99
CA GLY A 105 5.06 0.38 -2.04
C GLY A 105 3.81 0.22 -1.18
N GLY A 106 3.27 1.31 -0.64
CA GLY A 106 1.96 1.35 0.01
C GLY A 106 1.07 2.35 -0.71
N VAL A 107 -0.16 1.96 -1.03
CA VAL A 107 -1.08 2.79 -1.83
C VAL A 107 -2.50 2.65 -1.30
N PRO A 108 -3.23 3.77 -1.08
CA PRO A 108 -4.62 3.71 -0.70
C PRO A 108 -5.47 3.05 -1.79
N ILE A 109 -6.50 2.32 -1.38
CA ILE A 109 -7.50 1.77 -2.29
C ILE A 109 -8.67 2.74 -2.30
N VAL A 110 -8.96 3.31 -3.46
CA VAL A 110 -9.99 4.34 -3.63
C VAL A 110 -11.09 3.81 -4.53
N VAL A 111 -12.33 3.86 -4.04
CA VAL A 111 -13.53 3.47 -4.80
C VAL A 111 -14.57 4.55 -4.60
N ASP A 112 -15.16 5.03 -5.69
CA ASP A 112 -16.18 6.08 -5.68
C ASP A 112 -15.73 7.33 -4.90
N GLY A 113 -14.48 7.71 -5.05
CA GLY A 113 -13.92 8.89 -4.39
C GLY A 113 -13.70 8.74 -2.90
N GLN A 114 -13.75 7.52 -2.36
CA GLN A 114 -13.56 7.25 -0.93
C GLN A 114 -12.42 6.26 -0.72
N VAL A 115 -11.65 6.46 0.35
CA VAL A 115 -10.59 5.54 0.76
C VAL A 115 -11.26 4.40 1.56
N ILE A 116 -11.17 3.19 1.06
CA ILE A 116 -11.79 2.01 1.67
C ILE A 116 -10.79 1.04 2.28
N GLY A 117 -9.51 1.28 2.10
CA GLY A 117 -8.42 0.45 2.60
C GLY A 117 -7.13 0.85 1.94
N ALA A 118 -6.13 -0.02 2.02
CA ALA A 118 -4.86 0.17 1.33
C ALA A 118 -4.17 -1.16 1.07
N ILE A 119 -3.28 -1.16 0.07
CA ILE A 119 -2.39 -2.28 -0.23
C ILE A 119 -0.96 -1.89 0.12
N GLY A 120 -0.19 -2.81 0.68
CA GLY A 120 1.23 -2.65 0.92
C GLY A 120 1.99 -3.87 0.41
N VAL A 121 3.08 -3.63 -0.31
CA VAL A 121 3.90 -4.67 -0.91
C VAL A 121 5.36 -4.46 -0.52
N SER A 122 6.03 -5.54 -0.17
CA SER A 122 7.46 -5.50 0.18
C SER A 122 8.14 -6.80 -0.24
N GLY A 123 9.37 -6.71 -0.71
CA GLY A 123 10.17 -7.88 -1.06
C GLY A 123 11.28 -7.60 -2.05
N MET A 124 11.14 -6.59 -2.88
CA MET A 124 12.11 -6.20 -3.90
C MET A 124 12.48 -4.72 -3.74
N LEU A 125 12.92 -4.07 -4.81
CA LEU A 125 13.14 -2.62 -4.79
C LEU A 125 11.80 -1.91 -4.58
N SER A 126 11.82 -0.77 -3.90
CA SER A 126 10.59 -0.03 -3.58
C SER A 126 9.74 0.30 -4.81
N ALA A 127 10.38 0.65 -5.93
CA ALA A 127 9.66 0.92 -7.18
C ALA A 127 9.00 -0.33 -7.74
N GLN A 128 9.60 -1.51 -7.55
CA GLN A 128 9.02 -2.80 -7.97
C GLN A 128 7.86 -3.18 -7.04
N ASP A 129 7.99 -2.91 -5.75
CA ASP A 129 6.91 -3.08 -4.79
C ASP A 129 5.69 -2.24 -5.22
N ALA A 130 5.92 -0.99 -5.62
CA ALA A 130 4.86 -0.09 -6.11
C ALA A 130 4.25 -0.57 -7.43
N GLN A 131 5.03 -1.17 -8.31
CA GLN A 131 4.54 -1.74 -9.56
C GLN A 131 3.52 -2.86 -9.30
N VAL A 132 3.78 -3.69 -8.30
CA VAL A 132 2.85 -4.77 -7.90
C VAL A 132 1.58 -4.19 -7.29
N CYS A 133 1.68 -3.12 -6.49
CA CYS A 133 0.51 -2.39 -6.00
C CYS A 133 -0.36 -1.90 -7.16
N ALA A 134 0.26 -1.26 -8.14
CA ALA A 134 -0.45 -0.71 -9.29
C ALA A 134 -1.17 -1.80 -10.10
N ALA A 135 -0.54 -2.95 -10.28
CA ALA A 135 -1.15 -4.09 -10.97
C ALA A 135 -2.37 -4.60 -10.20
N GLY A 136 -2.28 -4.67 -8.88
CA GLY A 136 -3.41 -5.07 -8.05
C GLY A 136 -4.59 -4.11 -8.18
N LEU A 137 -4.32 -2.81 -8.08
CA LEU A 137 -5.36 -1.78 -8.17
C LEU A 137 -5.98 -1.68 -9.56
N ALA A 138 -5.23 -2.00 -10.61
CA ALA A 138 -5.76 -2.01 -11.98
C ALA A 138 -6.93 -3.01 -12.14
N ALA A 139 -6.99 -4.04 -11.32
CA ALA A 139 -8.04 -5.06 -11.39
C ALA A 139 -9.42 -4.52 -10.96
N ILE A 140 -9.46 -3.42 -10.23
CA ILE A 140 -10.71 -2.79 -9.79
C ILE A 140 -10.91 -1.41 -10.42
N ALA A 141 -9.98 -0.95 -11.27
CA ALA A 141 -10.09 0.31 -11.98
C ALA A 141 -11.06 0.14 -13.15
N GLY A 142 -11.91 1.09 -13.31
CA GLY A 142 -12.93 1.06 -14.35
C GLY A 142 -14.33 0.99 -13.84
#